data_647c6d2a2c261318e1ac16a2a02d4604
#
_entry.id   647c6d2a2c261318e1ac16a2a02d4604
#
_cell.length_a   1.000
_cell.length_b   1.000
_cell.length_c   1.000
_cell.angle_alpha   90.00
_cell.angle_beta   90.00
_cell.angle_gamma   90.00
#
_symmetry.space_group_name_H-M   'P 1'
#
loop_
_entity.id
_entity.type
_entity.pdbx_description
1 polymer ?
#
loop_
_entity_poly.entity_id
_entity_poly.type
_entity_poly.pdbx_seq_one_letter_code
_entity_poly.pdbx_strand_id
1 'polypeptide(L)' 'MKYQLTFNPQALKEFRKLGANIANQFLDKLEERLQNPKVPSARLIGMADCYKIKLRSSGYRLVYQVQDEKIIVQVI' A
#
# COMPACT_ATOMS: atom_id res chain seq x y z
N MET A 1 0.87 -17.30 1.92
CA MET A 1 2.08 -16.72 2.53
C MET A 1 1.89 -15.22 2.69
N LYS A 2 2.25 -14.68 3.83
CA LYS A 2 2.08 -13.27 4.12
C LYS A 2 3.32 -12.46 3.74
N TYR A 3 3.12 -11.39 2.98
CA TYR A 3 4.21 -10.48 2.63
C TYR A 3 4.55 -9.58 3.80
N GLN A 4 5.78 -9.04 3.81
CA GLN A 4 6.20 -8.08 4.81
C GLN A 4 6.00 -6.67 4.30
N LEU A 5 5.54 -5.78 5.18
CA LEU A 5 5.29 -4.39 4.83
C LEU A 5 6.53 -3.54 5.06
N THR A 6 6.91 -2.78 4.03
CA THR A 6 7.96 -1.76 4.17
C THR A 6 7.46 -0.45 3.55
N PHE A 7 8.14 0.63 3.88
CA PHE A 7 7.85 1.95 3.32
C PHE A 7 9.09 2.51 2.67
N ASN A 8 8.93 3.09 1.49
CA ASN A 8 9.94 3.98 0.94
C ASN A 8 10.12 5.14 1.92
N PRO A 9 11.35 5.63 2.20
CA PRO A 9 11.54 6.72 3.18
C PRO A 9 10.71 7.96 2.92
N GLN A 10 10.56 8.35 1.67
CA GLN A 10 9.73 9.51 1.31
C GLN A 10 8.25 9.23 1.60
N ALA A 11 7.79 8.03 1.26
CA ALA A 11 6.41 7.63 1.53
C ALA A 11 6.14 7.57 3.03
N LEU A 12 7.11 7.13 3.81
CA LEU A 12 6.97 7.08 5.26
C LEU A 12 6.79 8.48 5.85
N LYS A 13 7.53 9.46 5.34
CA LYS A 13 7.36 10.85 5.76
C LYS A 13 5.94 11.34 5.50
N GLU A 14 5.42 11.07 4.31
CA GLU A 14 4.07 11.48 3.96
C GLU A 14 3.04 10.75 4.82
N PHE A 15 3.27 9.47 5.07
CA PHE A 15 2.36 8.66 5.88
C PHE A 15 2.28 9.18 7.31
N ARG A 16 3.41 9.62 7.88
CA ARG A 16 3.46 10.15 9.24
C ARG A 16 2.72 11.47 9.40
N LYS A 17 2.49 12.19 8.31
CA LYS A 17 1.74 13.44 8.32
C LYS A 17 0.23 13.22 8.34
N LEU A 18 -0.22 12.01 8.09
CA LEU A 18 -1.64 11.69 8.11
C LEU A 18 -2.15 11.67 9.54
N GLY A 19 -3.41 12.06 9.73
CA GLY A 19 -4.04 11.90 11.03
C GLY A 19 -4.18 10.42 11.37
N ALA A 20 -4.25 10.09 12.65
CA ALA A 20 -4.32 8.71 13.11
C ALA A 20 -5.46 7.92 12.47
N ASN A 21 -6.62 8.56 12.28
CA ASN A 21 -7.77 7.91 11.68
C ASN A 21 -7.48 7.43 10.26
N ILE A 22 -6.90 8.32 9.44
CA ILE A 22 -6.57 7.98 8.04
C ILE A 22 -5.45 6.94 7.99
N ALA A 23 -4.41 7.12 8.81
CA ALA A 23 -3.30 6.17 8.87
C ALA A 23 -3.77 4.78 9.26
N ASN A 24 -4.65 4.68 10.24
CA ASN A 24 -5.18 3.39 10.68
C ASN A 24 -6.04 2.72 9.61
N GLN A 25 -6.81 3.48 8.85
CA GLN A 25 -7.58 2.93 7.74
C GLN A 25 -6.66 2.32 6.68
N PHE A 26 -5.55 3.01 6.35
CA PHE A 26 -4.58 2.46 5.43
C PHE A 26 -3.90 1.21 5.98
N LEU A 27 -3.54 1.21 7.27
CA LEU A 27 -2.90 0.05 7.87
C LEU A 27 -3.82 -1.18 7.85
N ASP A 28 -5.11 -0.99 8.09
CA ASP A 28 -6.08 -2.08 8.00
C ASP A 28 -6.14 -2.66 6.60
N LYS A 29 -6.18 -1.78 5.59
CA LYS A 29 -6.20 -2.22 4.19
C LYS A 29 -4.89 -2.89 3.79
N LEU A 30 -3.77 -2.35 4.24
CA LEU A 30 -2.45 -2.94 3.96
C LEU A 30 -2.33 -4.33 4.57
N GLU A 31 -2.85 -4.52 5.78
CA GLU A 31 -2.83 -5.84 6.41
C GLU A 31 -3.54 -6.87 5.55
N GLU A 32 -4.68 -6.52 4.97
CA GLU A 32 -5.39 -7.39 4.03
C GLU A 32 -4.55 -7.67 2.79
N ARG A 33 -3.93 -6.63 2.24
CA ARG A 33 -3.12 -6.74 1.01
C ARG A 33 -1.86 -7.56 1.21
N LEU A 34 -1.35 -7.66 2.44
CA LEU A 34 -0.18 -8.51 2.71
C LEU A 34 -0.50 -9.99 2.50
N GLN A 35 -1.76 -10.38 2.64
CA GLN A 35 -2.19 -11.77 2.37
C GLN A 35 -2.30 -12.03 0.87
N ASN A 36 -2.73 -11.04 0.10
CA ASN A 36 -2.91 -11.17 -1.34
C ASN A 36 -2.73 -9.80 -2.00
N PRO A 37 -1.47 -9.38 -2.22
CA PRO A 37 -1.19 -8.02 -2.68
C PRO A 37 -1.50 -7.76 -4.15
N LYS A 38 -1.58 -8.80 -4.97
CA LYS A 38 -1.78 -8.63 -6.42
C LYS A 38 -3.25 -8.64 -6.78
N VAL A 39 -3.96 -7.60 -6.37
CA VAL A 39 -5.39 -7.43 -6.65
C VAL A 39 -5.56 -6.85 -8.05
N PRO A 40 -6.09 -7.62 -9.03
CA PRO A 40 -6.13 -7.16 -10.43
C PRO A 40 -6.86 -5.84 -10.62
N SER A 41 -7.97 -5.63 -9.92
CA SER A 41 -8.76 -4.40 -10.05
C SER A 41 -8.06 -3.16 -9.51
N ALA A 42 -7.00 -3.34 -8.72
CA ALA A 42 -6.25 -2.23 -8.12
C ALA A 42 -4.93 -1.96 -8.82
N ARG A 43 -4.60 -2.72 -9.86
CA ARG A 43 -3.34 -2.58 -10.56
C ARG A 43 -3.22 -1.23 -11.26
N LEU A 44 -2.04 -0.61 -11.16
CA LEU A 44 -1.75 0.64 -11.86
C LEU A 44 -1.17 0.35 -13.23
N ILE A 45 -1.71 1.01 -14.25
CA ILE A 45 -1.22 0.89 -15.62
C ILE A 45 0.06 1.72 -15.75
N GLY A 46 1.08 1.13 -16.37
CA GLY A 46 2.33 1.81 -16.62
C GLY A 46 3.35 1.74 -15.49
N MET A 47 2.98 1.12 -14.37
CA MET A 47 3.90 0.90 -13.24
C MET A 47 3.93 -0.59 -12.90
N ALA A 48 5.07 -1.21 -13.15
CA ALA A 48 5.22 -2.66 -12.94
C ALA A 48 5.00 -3.02 -11.47
N ASP A 49 4.13 -4.01 -11.26
CA ASP A 49 3.85 -4.59 -9.95
C ASP A 49 3.35 -3.59 -8.89
N CYS A 50 2.74 -2.49 -9.34
CA CYS A 50 2.20 -1.47 -8.44
C CYS A 50 0.68 -1.53 -8.40
N TYR A 51 0.15 -1.31 -7.19
CA TYR A 51 -1.28 -1.37 -6.92
C TYR A 51 -1.67 -0.21 -6.02
N LYS A 52 -2.95 0.13 -6.01
CA LYS A 52 -3.45 1.25 -5.21
C LYS A 52 -4.42 0.78 -4.14
N ILE A 53 -4.47 1.57 -3.07
CA ILE A 53 -5.52 1.48 -2.06
C ILE A 53 -6.15 2.86 -1.99
N LYS A 54 -7.46 2.95 -2.23
CA LYS A 54 -8.18 4.21 -2.18
C LYS A 54 -9.15 4.21 -1.01
N LEU A 55 -9.13 5.28 -0.23
CA LEU A 55 -10.11 5.50 0.83
C LEU A 55 -11.23 6.37 0.29
N ARG A 56 -12.40 5.79 0.09
CA ARG A 56 -13.51 6.45 -0.58
C ARG A 56 -13.99 7.71 0.13
N SER A 57 -14.12 7.65 1.44
CA SER A 57 -14.69 8.75 2.22
C SER A 57 -13.79 9.97 2.27
N SER A 58 -12.47 9.79 2.26
CA SER A 58 -11.51 10.88 2.37
C SER A 58 -10.87 11.28 1.05
N GLY A 59 -10.95 10.41 0.04
CA GLY A 59 -10.28 10.65 -1.23
C GLY A 59 -8.78 10.37 -1.22
N TYR A 60 -8.22 9.95 -0.10
CA TYR A 60 -6.80 9.61 -0.03
C TYR A 60 -6.51 8.34 -0.80
N ARG A 61 -5.31 8.28 -1.35
CA ARG A 61 -4.87 7.15 -2.15
C ARG A 61 -3.42 6.83 -1.82
N LEU A 62 -3.13 5.53 -1.70
CA LEU A 62 -1.79 5.02 -1.40
C LEU A 62 -1.40 4.04 -2.48
N VAL A 63 -0.13 4.06 -2.90
CA VAL A 63 0.41 3.14 -3.89
C VAL A 63 1.46 2.26 -3.24
N TYR A 64 1.44 0.98 -3.56
CA TYR A 64 2.47 0.05 -3.09
C TYR A 64 3.00 -0.77 -4.25
N GLN A 65 4.22 -1.24 -4.12
CA GLN A 65 4.87 -2.13 -5.08
C GLN A 65 5.06 -3.50 -4.46
N VAL A 66 4.76 -4.54 -5.24
CA VAL A 66 4.96 -5.92 -4.80
C VAL A 66 6.32 -6.39 -5.29
N GLN A 67 7.15 -6.86 -4.37
CA GLN A 67 8.46 -7.42 -4.66
C GLN A 67 8.44 -8.91 -4.33
N ASP A 68 8.02 -9.72 -5.29
CA ASP A 68 7.81 -11.16 -5.08
C ASP A 68 9.06 -11.90 -4.61
N GLU A 69 10.20 -11.57 -5.18
CA GLU A 69 11.46 -12.25 -4.84
C GLU A 69 11.83 -12.08 -3.37
N LYS A 70 11.44 -10.96 -2.79
CA LYS A 70 11.73 -10.63 -1.39
C LYS A 70 10.54 -10.86 -0.48
N ILE A 71 9.38 -11.17 -1.04
CA ILE A 71 8.12 -11.30 -0.32
C ILE A 71 7.82 -10.02 0.45
N ILE A 72 7.94 -8.89 -0.24
CA ILE A 72 7.77 -7.55 0.34
C ILE A 72 6.70 -6.78 -0.42
N VAL A 73 5.88 -6.06 0.33
CA VAL A 73 5.00 -5.00 -0.17
C VAL A 73 5.60 -3.69 0.31
N GLN A 74 6.04 -2.84 -0.62
CA GLN A 74 6.65 -1.56 -0.29
C GLN A 74 5.72 -0.42 -0.67
N VAL A 75 5.41 0.43 0.30
CA VAL A 75 4.65 1.66 0.04
C VAL A 75 5.57 2.68 -0.61
N ILE A 76 5.15 3.20 -1.74
CA ILE A 76 5.95 4.13 -2.53
C ILE A 76 5.23 5.46 -2.77
#